data_7eccf07556cf4d1b90346254049d2257
#
_entry.id   7eccf07556cf4d1b90346254049d2257
#
_cell.length_a   1.000
_cell.length_b   1.000
_cell.length_c   1.000
_cell.angle_alpha   90.00
_cell.angle_beta   90.00
_cell.angle_gamma   90.00
#
_symmetry.space_group_name_H-M   'P 1'
#
loop_
_entity.id
_entity.type
_entity.pdbx_description
1 polymer ?
#
loop_
_entity_poly.entity_id
_entity_poly.type
_entity_poly.pdbx_seq_one_letter_code
_entity_poly.pdbx_strand_id
1 'polypeptide(L)'
;MSDSLCCLRLHYETKERKNKMKYIPLANLKNTTGIVTFCKEAKEIVVANRNGLPKLVLMSREVYENGLGKLTDRVLLNVHRDMQLVAEPVLIRTFNNPAEIVRICEKEMGKVVPVLRNGVDEIYVMDYEAYCMRKECFISIL
;
A
#
# COMPACT_ATOMS: atom_id res chain seq x y z
N MET A 1 10.33 -13.47 -12.55
CA MET A 1 10.03 -13.13 -13.18
C MET A 1 9.66 -12.95 -13.33
N SER A 2 9.26 -13.39 -13.12
CA SER A 2 8.74 -13.18 -13.63
C SER A 2 8.56 -12.38 -13.40
N ASP A 3 8.51 -12.38 -12.49
CA ASP A 3 8.22 -11.43 -12.73
C ASP A 3 8.63 -11.02 -13.90
N SER A 4 9.54 -11.48 -14.44
CA SER A 4 9.84 -11.03 -15.66
C SER A 4 8.80 -11.45 -16.63
N LEU A 5 8.24 -12.57 -16.47
CA LEU A 5 7.19 -12.98 -17.29
C LEU A 5 6.00 -12.08 -17.13
N CYS A 6 5.73 -11.71 -15.94
CA CYS A 6 4.68 -10.78 -15.71
C CYS A 6 5.00 -9.52 -16.38
N CYS A 7 6.24 -9.12 -16.35
CA CYS A 7 6.62 -7.92 -16.99
C CYS A 7 6.41 -7.98 -18.46
N LEU A 8 6.70 -9.11 -19.07
CA LEU A 8 6.49 -9.25 -20.44
C LEU A 8 5.07 -9.09 -20.80
N ARG A 9 4.23 -9.79 -20.07
CA ARG A 9 2.85 -9.71 -20.34
C ARG A 9 2.35 -8.32 -20.16
N LEU A 10 2.94 -7.59 -19.28
CA LEU A 10 2.50 -6.25 -19.02
C LEU A 10 3.00 -5.27 -20.03
N HIS A 11 3.95 -5.65 -20.84
CA HIS A 11 4.50 -4.74 -21.76
C HIS A 11 3.50 -4.03 -22.60
N TYR A 12 2.62 -4.72 -23.26
CA TYR A 12 1.71 -4.02 -24.10
C TYR A 12 0.56 -3.43 -23.33
N GLU A 13 0.42 -3.83 -22.08
CA GLU A 13 -0.58 -3.25 -21.25
C GLU A 13 -0.08 -2.05 -20.53
N THR A 14 1.18 -1.78 -20.63
CA THR A 14 1.80 -0.73 -19.91
C THR A 14 1.18 0.60 -20.16
N LYS A 15 0.75 0.84 -21.33
CA LYS A 15 0.14 2.08 -21.62
C LYS A 15 -0.99 2.37 -20.73
N GLU A 16 -1.81 1.41 -20.48
CA GLU A 16 -2.93 1.62 -19.65
C GLU A 16 -2.59 1.57 -18.21
N ARG A 17 -1.55 0.83 -17.88
CA ARG A 17 -1.23 0.66 -16.51
C ARG A 17 -0.24 1.59 -15.97
N LYS A 18 0.53 2.22 -16.81
CA LYS A 18 1.59 3.05 -16.33
C LYS A 18 1.11 4.17 -15.44
N ASN A 19 -0.16 4.51 -15.53
CA ASN A 19 -0.68 5.55 -14.68
C ASN A 19 -1.29 5.02 -13.41
N LYS A 20 -1.18 3.72 -13.19
CA LYS A 20 -1.79 3.11 -12.04
C LYS A 20 -0.93 3.13 -10.82
N MET A 21 0.33 3.44 -10.95
CA MET A 21 1.22 3.48 -9.81
C MET A 21 2.17 4.62 -9.93
N LYS A 22 2.40 5.29 -8.82
CA LYS A 22 3.34 6.38 -8.76
C LYS A 22 4.46 5.99 -7.83
N TYR A 23 5.66 6.48 -8.12
CA TYR A 23 6.82 6.12 -7.32
C TYR A 23 7.46 7.35 -6.72
N ILE A 24 7.83 7.28 -5.46
CA ILE A 24 8.49 8.38 -4.77
C ILE A 24 9.63 7.82 -3.93
N PRO A 25 10.63 8.65 -3.62
CA PRO A 25 11.67 8.22 -2.68
C PRO A 25 11.07 8.09 -1.29
N LEU A 26 11.56 7.11 -0.54
CA LEU A 26 11.07 6.90 0.81
C LEU A 26 11.24 8.15 1.67
N ALA A 27 12.32 8.89 1.45
CA ALA A 27 12.57 10.09 2.24
C ALA A 27 11.48 11.14 2.11
N ASN A 28 10.69 11.08 1.04
CA ASN A 28 9.61 12.04 0.88
C ASN A 28 8.52 11.92 1.93
N LEU A 29 8.51 10.81 2.65
CA LEU A 29 7.51 10.64 3.71
C LEU A 29 7.68 11.70 4.80
N LYS A 30 8.86 12.29 4.91
CA LYS A 30 9.07 13.32 5.93
C LYS A 30 8.24 14.56 5.68
N ASN A 31 7.82 14.77 4.45
CA ASN A 31 6.92 15.87 4.15
C ASN A 31 5.50 15.37 4.32
N THR A 32 5.07 15.26 5.56
CA THR A 32 3.82 14.60 5.88
C THR A 32 2.62 15.24 5.21
N THR A 33 2.55 16.56 5.20
CA THR A 33 1.42 17.24 4.57
C THR A 33 1.41 16.97 3.07
N GLY A 34 2.59 17.05 2.46
CA GLY A 34 2.69 16.81 1.03
C GLY A 34 2.33 15.39 0.65
N ILE A 35 2.73 14.43 1.47
CA ILE A 35 2.44 13.04 1.19
C ILE A 35 0.94 12.76 1.25
N VAL A 36 0.26 13.30 2.24
CA VAL A 36 -1.18 13.10 2.36
C VAL A 36 -1.87 13.66 1.12
N THR A 37 -1.52 14.88 0.74
CA THR A 37 -2.11 15.50 -0.43
C THR A 37 -1.80 14.71 -1.69
N PHE A 38 -0.55 14.28 -1.82
CA PHE A 38 -0.14 13.52 -3.00
C PHE A 38 -0.94 12.24 -3.14
N CYS A 39 -1.11 11.51 -2.05
CA CYS A 39 -1.84 10.26 -2.11
C CYS A 39 -3.31 10.48 -2.41
N LYS A 40 -3.88 11.54 -1.87
CA LYS A 40 -5.27 11.83 -2.13
C LYS A 40 -5.52 12.23 -3.57
N GLU A 41 -4.59 12.96 -4.14
CA GLU A 41 -4.76 13.42 -5.51
C GLU A 41 -4.41 12.36 -6.53
N ALA A 42 -3.54 11.45 -6.16
CA ALA A 42 -3.10 10.42 -7.09
C ALA A 42 -4.21 9.48 -7.49
N LYS A 43 -5.08 9.19 -6.53
CA LYS A 43 -6.18 8.24 -6.76
C LYS A 43 -5.66 6.90 -7.21
N GLU A 44 -4.43 6.60 -6.88
CA GLU A 44 -3.76 5.37 -7.24
C GLU A 44 -2.79 5.02 -6.15
N ILE A 45 -2.23 3.84 -6.27
CA ILE A 45 -1.25 3.38 -5.32
C ILE A 45 0.05 4.12 -5.50
N VAL A 46 0.68 4.49 -4.40
CA VAL A 46 1.96 5.17 -4.41
C VAL A 46 2.99 4.23 -3.80
N VAL A 47 4.09 4.03 -4.49
CA VAL A 47 5.15 3.15 -4.02
C VAL A 47 6.33 3.97 -3.55
N ALA A 48 6.79 3.74 -2.33
CA ALA A 48 7.94 4.44 -1.78
C ALA A 48 9.17 3.56 -1.91
N ASN A 49 10.19 4.08 -2.57
CA ASN A 49 11.41 3.34 -2.85
C ASN A 49 12.58 3.79 -1.97
N ARG A 50 13.44 2.83 -1.64
CA ARG A 50 14.68 3.13 -0.95
C ARG A 50 15.81 2.46 -1.74
N ASN A 51 16.77 3.27 -2.19
CA ASN A 51 17.89 2.74 -2.98
C ASN A 51 17.38 2.02 -4.23
N GLY A 52 16.35 2.56 -4.83
CA GLY A 52 15.83 1.99 -6.05
C GLY A 52 14.95 0.77 -5.87
N LEU A 53 14.73 0.34 -4.64
CA LEU A 53 13.90 -0.84 -4.39
C LEU A 53 12.60 -0.44 -3.71
N PRO A 54 11.48 -0.98 -4.16
CA PRO A 54 10.21 -0.64 -3.52
C PRO A 54 10.16 -1.21 -2.11
N LYS A 55 9.72 -0.40 -1.17
CA LYS A 55 9.65 -0.80 0.22
C LYS A 55 8.24 -0.72 0.79
N LEU A 56 7.52 0.31 0.46
CA LEU A 56 6.19 0.52 1.01
C LEU A 56 5.19 0.87 -0.08
N VAL A 57 3.95 0.57 0.21
CA VAL A 57 2.83 0.98 -0.63
C VAL A 57 1.98 1.91 0.21
N LEU A 58 1.65 3.07 -0.34
CA LEU A 58 0.78 4.02 0.33
C LEU A 58 -0.45 4.24 -0.53
N MET A 59 -1.56 4.52 0.11
CA MET A 59 -2.78 4.79 -0.63
C MET A 59 -3.71 5.62 0.21
N SER A 60 -4.56 6.41 -0.44
CA SER A 60 -5.54 7.19 0.28
C SER A 60 -6.62 6.24 0.77
N ARG A 61 -7.46 6.75 1.66
CA ARG A 61 -8.57 5.98 2.15
C ARG A 61 -9.49 5.55 1.02
N GLU A 62 -9.72 6.46 0.09
CA GLU A 62 -10.58 6.17 -1.04
C GLU A 62 -10.02 5.02 -1.88
N VAL A 63 -8.73 5.07 -2.18
CA VAL A 63 -8.09 4.03 -2.98
C VAL A 63 -8.14 2.70 -2.24
N TYR A 64 -7.89 2.74 -0.94
CA TYR A 64 -7.93 1.53 -0.14
C TYR A 64 -9.33 0.91 -0.15
N GLU A 65 -10.35 1.72 0.10
CA GLU A 65 -11.69 1.20 0.20
C GLU A 65 -12.24 0.68 -1.12
N ASN A 66 -11.85 1.30 -2.21
CA ASN A 66 -12.34 0.85 -3.51
C ASN A 66 -11.54 -0.31 -4.09
N GLY A 67 -10.42 -0.61 -3.49
CA GLY A 67 -9.56 -1.68 -3.99
C GLY A 67 -9.33 -2.73 -2.94
N LEU A 68 -8.17 -2.64 -2.29
CA LEU A 68 -7.75 -3.66 -1.35
C LEU A 68 -8.73 -3.85 -0.19
N GLY A 69 -9.33 -2.78 0.28
CA GLY A 69 -10.27 -2.89 1.38
C GLY A 69 -11.49 -3.71 1.00
N LYS A 70 -11.97 -3.50 -0.21
CA LYS A 70 -13.12 -4.23 -0.69
C LYS A 70 -12.81 -5.71 -0.79
N LEU A 71 -11.63 -6.03 -1.33
CA LEU A 71 -11.22 -7.42 -1.44
C LEU A 71 -11.01 -8.04 -0.06
N THR A 72 -10.50 -7.26 0.86
CA THR A 72 -10.29 -7.73 2.22
C THR A 72 -11.61 -8.13 2.87
N ASP A 73 -12.62 -7.28 2.71
CA ASP A 73 -13.92 -7.58 3.28
C ASP A 73 -14.51 -8.85 2.70
N ARG A 74 -14.37 -9.00 1.40
CA ARG A 74 -14.89 -10.19 0.74
C ARG A 74 -14.21 -11.44 1.24
N VAL A 75 -12.90 -11.38 1.41
CA VAL A 75 -12.16 -12.52 1.91
C VAL A 75 -12.58 -12.86 3.32
N LEU A 76 -12.77 -11.86 4.16
CA LEU A 76 -13.14 -12.08 5.53
C LEU A 76 -14.49 -12.76 5.69
N LEU A 77 -15.36 -12.59 4.72
CA LEU A 77 -16.63 -13.27 4.78
C LEU A 77 -16.49 -14.76 4.61
N ASN A 78 -15.43 -15.16 3.94
CA ASN A 78 -15.23 -16.56 3.62
C ASN A 78 -14.16 -17.27 4.41
N VAL A 79 -13.43 -16.56 5.24
CA VAL A 79 -12.39 -17.19 6.04
C VAL A 79 -12.60 -16.83 7.49
N HIS A 80 -11.64 -17.18 8.30
CA HIS A 80 -11.74 -16.95 9.72
C HIS A 80 -11.92 -15.51 10.07
N ARG A 81 -12.90 -15.22 10.92
CA ARG A 81 -13.11 -13.90 11.35
C ARG A 81 -11.98 -13.36 12.15
N ASP A 82 -11.17 -14.23 12.76
CA ASP A 82 -10.06 -13.80 13.58
C ASP A 82 -8.90 -13.29 12.79
N MET A 83 -8.87 -13.54 11.50
CA MET A 83 -7.78 -13.10 10.69
C MET A 83 -7.84 -11.60 10.57
N GLN A 84 -6.89 -10.93 11.17
CA GLN A 84 -6.84 -9.48 11.12
C GLN A 84 -5.97 -9.04 9.97
N LEU A 85 -6.54 -8.28 9.06
CA LEU A 85 -5.82 -7.78 7.92
C LEU A 85 -5.49 -6.30 8.05
N VAL A 86 -5.89 -5.69 9.14
CA VAL A 86 -5.61 -4.29 9.41
C VAL A 86 -4.91 -4.20 10.76
N ALA A 87 -3.77 -3.52 10.78
CA ALA A 87 -2.98 -3.40 12.00
C ALA A 87 -3.45 -2.22 12.82
N GLU A 88 -2.86 -2.06 13.99
CA GLU A 88 -3.13 -0.90 14.82
C GLU A 88 -2.69 0.35 14.11
N PRO A 89 -3.45 1.43 14.20
CA PRO A 89 -3.06 2.65 13.50
C PRO A 89 -1.83 3.30 14.11
N VAL A 90 -1.13 4.08 13.28
CA VAL A 90 -0.01 4.87 13.75
C VAL A 90 -0.31 6.33 13.45
N LEU A 91 0.41 7.23 14.13
CA LEU A 91 0.21 8.65 13.90
C LEU A 91 1.04 9.10 12.71
N ILE A 92 0.52 10.09 11.99
CA ILE A 92 1.20 10.59 10.80
C ILE A 92 2.61 11.06 11.12
N ARG A 93 2.85 11.54 12.32
CA ARG A 93 4.19 12.03 12.67
C ARG A 93 5.23 10.93 12.65
N THR A 94 4.81 9.67 12.66
CA THR A 94 5.76 8.58 12.56
C THR A 94 6.45 8.61 11.20
N PHE A 95 5.86 9.25 10.22
CA PHE A 95 6.46 9.41 8.91
C PHE A 95 7.71 10.28 8.95
N ASN A 96 7.94 11.01 10.04
CA ASN A 96 9.17 11.79 10.16
C ASN A 96 10.37 10.88 10.26
N ASN A 97 10.13 9.60 10.56
CA ASN A 97 11.19 8.61 10.57
C ASN A 97 10.78 7.48 9.63
N PRO A 98 11.05 7.62 8.34
CA PRO A 98 10.60 6.61 7.37
C PRO A 98 11.10 5.20 7.65
N ALA A 99 12.30 5.07 8.24
CA ALA A 99 12.81 3.74 8.57
C ALA A 99 11.92 3.05 9.59
N GLU A 100 11.34 3.83 10.48
CA GLU A 100 10.46 3.27 11.49
C GLU A 100 9.19 2.73 10.84
N ILE A 101 8.66 3.45 9.86
CA ILE A 101 7.48 3.00 9.16
C ILE A 101 7.76 1.69 8.42
N VAL A 102 8.91 1.59 7.79
CA VAL A 102 9.29 0.36 7.11
C VAL A 102 9.33 -0.79 8.11
N ARG A 103 9.93 -0.55 9.27
CA ARG A 103 10.04 -1.59 10.28
C ARG A 103 8.68 -2.03 10.80
N ILE A 104 7.79 -1.07 11.03
CA ILE A 104 6.45 -1.38 11.49
C ILE A 104 5.72 -2.23 10.47
N CYS A 105 5.78 -1.84 9.21
CA CYS A 105 5.09 -2.58 8.17
C CYS A 105 5.65 -3.97 7.98
N GLU A 106 6.95 -4.12 8.11
CA GLU A 106 7.56 -5.43 8.00
C GLU A 106 7.13 -6.34 9.14
N LYS A 107 7.00 -5.75 10.32
CA LYS A 107 6.59 -6.51 11.48
C LYS A 107 5.13 -6.95 11.34
N GLU A 108 4.31 -6.11 10.72
CA GLU A 108 2.90 -6.41 10.54
C GLU A 108 2.64 -7.02 9.18
N MET A 109 3.46 -7.94 8.78
CA MET A 109 3.37 -8.53 7.46
C MET A 109 1.97 -8.93 7.08
N GLY A 110 1.58 -8.55 5.89
CA GLY A 110 0.26 -8.91 5.40
C GLY A 110 -0.85 -8.00 5.86
N LYS A 111 -0.55 -7.07 6.75
CA LYS A 111 -1.56 -6.17 7.27
C LYS A 111 -1.36 -4.76 6.75
N VAL A 112 -2.47 -4.07 6.60
CA VAL A 112 -2.46 -2.67 6.22
C VAL A 112 -2.42 -1.84 7.48
N VAL A 113 -1.58 -0.82 7.52
CA VAL A 113 -1.43 0.03 8.69
C VAL A 113 -2.11 1.37 8.43
N PRO A 114 -3.19 1.68 9.14
CA PRO A 114 -3.83 2.99 8.97
C PRO A 114 -2.95 4.07 9.58
N VAL A 115 -2.93 5.23 8.94
CA VAL A 115 -2.15 6.36 9.42
C VAL A 115 -3.10 7.48 9.78
N LEU A 116 -3.05 7.91 11.03
CA LEU A 116 -3.97 8.93 11.51
C LEU A 116 -3.38 10.31 11.49
N ARG A 117 -4.16 11.25 10.98
CA ARG A 117 -3.82 12.66 11.06
C ARG A 117 -5.03 13.35 11.65
N ASN A 118 -4.83 14.00 12.81
CA ASN A 118 -5.92 14.65 13.52
C ASN A 118 -7.04 13.66 13.82
N GLY A 119 -6.67 12.44 14.15
CA GLY A 119 -7.66 11.44 14.53
C GLY A 119 -8.38 10.76 13.38
N VAL A 120 -8.01 11.07 12.14
CA VAL A 120 -8.69 10.51 10.97
C VAL A 120 -7.71 9.68 10.16
N ASP A 121 -8.14 8.50 9.74
CA ASP A 121 -7.29 7.64 8.92
C ASP A 121 -7.43 8.05 7.46
N GLU A 122 -6.52 8.89 7.01
CA GLU A 122 -6.56 9.41 5.64
C GLU A 122 -5.67 8.65 4.69
N ILE A 123 -4.67 7.93 5.21
CA ILE A 123 -3.73 7.19 4.40
C ILE A 123 -3.55 5.81 4.99
N TYR A 124 -3.28 4.84 4.14
CA TYR A 124 -2.97 3.49 4.56
C TYR A 124 -1.62 3.11 3.97
N VAL A 125 -0.83 2.38 4.72
CA VAL A 125 0.50 1.97 4.27
C VAL A 125 0.71 0.51 4.56
N MET A 126 1.47 -0.18 3.72
CA MET A 126 1.81 -1.57 3.98
C MET A 126 3.11 -1.92 3.29
N ASP A 127 3.67 -3.04 3.69
CA ASP A 127 4.90 -3.55 3.08
C ASP A 127 4.63 -3.86 1.61
N TYR A 128 5.58 -3.49 0.75
CA TYR A 128 5.40 -3.67 -0.67
C TYR A 128 5.23 -5.13 -1.05
N GLU A 129 6.09 -6.01 -0.53
CA GLU A 129 6.00 -7.41 -0.86
C GLU A 129 4.69 -8.01 -0.39
N ALA A 130 4.27 -7.63 0.80
CA ALA A 130 3.00 -8.11 1.32
C ALA A 130 1.84 -7.67 0.45
N TYR A 131 1.92 -6.43 -0.04
CA TYR A 131 0.88 -5.93 -0.93
C TYR A 131 0.79 -6.76 -2.20
N CYS A 132 1.93 -7.06 -2.79
CA CYS A 132 1.95 -7.84 -4.02
C CYS A 132 1.39 -9.25 -3.79
N MET A 133 1.78 -9.86 -2.70
CA MET A 133 1.29 -11.19 -2.40
C MET A 133 -0.19 -11.22 -2.12
N ARG A 134 -0.65 -10.23 -1.37
CA ARG A 134 -2.05 -10.16 -1.05
C ARG A 134 -2.90 -9.94 -2.29
N LYS A 135 -2.42 -9.07 -3.16
CA LYS A 135 -3.13 -8.78 -4.38
C LYS A 135 -3.25 -10.03 -5.24
N GLU A 136 -2.18 -10.80 -5.35
CA GLU A 136 -2.21 -12.02 -6.13
C GLU A 136 -3.12 -13.06 -5.54
N CYS A 137 -3.10 -13.16 -4.24
CA CYS A 137 -3.96 -14.09 -3.55
C CYS A 137 -5.42 -13.78 -3.81
N PHE A 138 -5.78 -12.53 -3.70
CA PHE A 138 -7.16 -12.13 -3.93
C PHE A 138 -7.59 -12.38 -5.36
N ILE A 139 -6.70 -12.15 -6.29
CA ILE A 139 -7.00 -12.39 -7.68
C ILE A 139 -7.24 -13.86 -7.92
N SER A 140 -6.48 -14.71 -7.26
CA SER A 140 -6.67 -16.14 -7.41
C SER A 140 -8.00 -16.61 -6.87
N ILE A 141 -8.45 -15.96 -5.82
CA ILE A 141 -9.71 -16.33 -5.20
C ILE A 141 -10.89 -15.84 -6.02
N LEU A 142 -10.75 -14.72 -6.63
CA LEU A 142 -11.81 -14.14 -7.43
C LEU A 142 -11.96 -14.84 -8.75
#